data_e938089d947ff730d93d7804210bdda4
#
_entry.id   e938089d947ff730d93d7804210bdda4
#
_cell.length_a   1.000
_cell.length_b   1.000
_cell.length_c   1.000
_cell.angle_alpha   90.00
_cell.angle_beta   90.00
_cell.angle_gamma   90.00
#
_symmetry.space_group_name_H-M   'P 1'
#
loop_
_entity.id
_entity.type
_entity.pdbx_description
1 polymer ?
#
loop_
_entity_poly.entity_id
_entity_poly.type
_entity_poly.pdbx_seq_one_letter_code
_entity_poly.pdbx_strand_id
1 'polypeptide(L)'
;MTCEYRYVYVGGIYPKRAWGGAVENVAVMVAIGVDDDGYREIIGAAEGFIESTECWREFLSWLKSRGLRGVRMFIGDKAAGMVGALAEVFPDAAYQRCTVHFCRNALSKVPSSKKKAVAARLKAMHAQESFEACEEKALRVASDLEGMRLKEAAKVVREGYLETLAYTRFPEEHWRRIRTNNAIERLNKEIRRRTKVVGAFPDGKSALMLVTARLKYVADSEWGSRRYLDVSLLDE
;
A
#
# COMPACT_ATOMS: atom_id res chain seq x y z
N MET A 1 18.89 8.87 -5.96
CA MET A 1 18.51 8.88 -4.54
C MET A 1 19.78 9.10 -3.74
N THR A 2 19.77 10.05 -2.81
CA THR A 2 20.98 10.48 -2.08
C THR A 2 20.99 10.02 -0.63
N CYS A 3 19.86 9.56 -0.10
CA CYS A 3 19.66 9.10 1.27
C CYS A 3 19.11 7.68 1.33
N GLU A 4 19.03 7.12 2.52
CA GLU A 4 18.33 5.86 2.77
C GLU A 4 16.84 6.12 3.00
N TYR A 5 16.02 5.09 2.75
CA TYR A 5 14.58 5.17 2.97
C TYR A 5 14.13 4.03 3.87
N ARG A 6 13.67 4.34 5.06
CA ARG A 6 13.30 3.33 6.08
C ARG A 6 11.96 2.67 5.78
N TYR A 7 11.00 3.42 5.24
CA TYR A 7 9.69 2.92 4.85
C TYR A 7 9.39 3.27 3.40
N VAL A 8 8.85 2.33 2.65
CA VAL A 8 8.46 2.55 1.26
C VAL A 8 7.01 2.12 1.04
N TYR A 9 6.17 3.06 0.64
CA TYR A 9 4.80 2.80 0.21
C TYR A 9 4.79 2.52 -1.28
N VAL A 10 4.15 1.43 -1.69
CA VAL A 10 4.03 1.02 -3.09
C VAL A 10 2.58 0.76 -3.46
N GLY A 11 2.22 1.10 -4.70
CA GLY A 11 0.87 0.87 -5.21
C GLY A 11 0.70 1.30 -6.65
N GLY A 12 -0.45 0.96 -7.23
CA GLY A 12 -0.83 1.31 -8.59
C GLY A 12 -1.86 2.43 -8.66
N ILE A 13 -1.74 3.24 -9.70
CA ILE A 13 -2.74 4.22 -10.14
C ILE A 13 -3.23 3.77 -11.50
N TYR A 14 -4.55 3.81 -11.74
CA TYR A 14 -5.17 3.27 -12.95
C TYR A 14 -5.90 4.36 -13.75
N PRO A 15 -5.19 5.21 -14.51
CA PRO A 15 -5.84 6.09 -15.50
C PRO A 15 -6.40 5.26 -16.66
N LYS A 16 -7.38 5.83 -17.37
CA LYS A 16 -7.97 5.22 -18.57
C LYS A 16 -7.20 5.66 -19.81
N ARG A 17 -6.95 4.74 -20.74
CA ARG A 17 -6.48 5.03 -22.09
C ARG A 17 -7.50 4.60 -23.14
N ALA A 18 -7.55 5.30 -24.26
CA ALA A 18 -8.27 4.88 -25.45
C ALA A 18 -7.29 4.20 -26.41
N TRP A 19 -7.56 2.95 -26.78
CA TRP A 19 -6.73 2.17 -27.68
C TRP A 19 -7.61 1.31 -28.60
N GLY A 20 -7.41 1.42 -29.92
CA GLY A 20 -8.13 0.57 -30.89
C GLY A 20 -9.65 0.65 -30.79
N GLY A 21 -10.24 1.78 -30.35
CA GLY A 21 -11.66 1.95 -30.14
C GLY A 21 -12.19 1.44 -28.79
N ALA A 22 -11.34 0.84 -27.95
CA ALA A 22 -11.65 0.41 -26.59
C ALA A 22 -11.04 1.34 -25.54
N VAL A 23 -11.64 1.40 -24.35
CA VAL A 23 -11.09 2.12 -23.19
C VAL A 23 -10.57 1.11 -22.18
N GLU A 24 -9.26 1.14 -21.94
CA GLU A 24 -8.57 0.25 -21.03
C GLU A 24 -7.95 1.02 -19.86
N ASN A 25 -7.62 0.32 -18.78
CA ASN A 25 -6.85 0.90 -17.69
C ASN A 25 -5.34 0.74 -17.96
N VAL A 26 -4.58 1.82 -17.78
CA VAL A 26 -3.11 1.75 -17.72
C VAL A 26 -2.71 1.69 -16.24
N ALA A 27 -1.84 0.77 -15.89
CA ALA A 27 -1.26 0.74 -14.55
C ALA A 27 -0.07 1.70 -14.51
N VAL A 28 -0.05 2.64 -13.56
CA VAL A 28 1.13 3.43 -13.22
C VAL A 28 1.54 3.05 -11.82
N MET A 29 2.66 2.35 -11.69
CA MET A 29 3.24 1.99 -10.41
C MET A 29 3.91 3.21 -9.79
N VAL A 30 3.70 3.42 -8.49
CA VAL A 30 4.25 4.56 -7.73
C VAL A 30 4.87 4.06 -6.44
N ALA A 31 6.01 4.64 -6.09
CA ALA A 31 6.67 4.43 -4.81
C ALA A 31 6.91 5.76 -4.11
N ILE A 32 6.58 5.79 -2.80
CA ILE A 32 6.84 6.90 -1.89
C ILE A 32 7.78 6.38 -0.81
N GLY A 33 8.95 6.99 -0.66
CA GLY A 33 9.89 6.72 0.42
C GLY A 33 9.68 7.65 1.61
N VAL A 34 10.02 7.17 2.80
CA VAL A 34 10.27 8.00 3.99
C VAL A 34 11.76 7.95 4.25
N ASP A 35 12.43 9.09 4.14
CA ASP A 35 13.88 9.23 4.30
C ASP A 35 14.33 9.17 5.76
N ASP A 36 15.65 9.27 5.99
CA ASP A 36 16.26 9.22 7.32
C ASP A 36 15.87 10.40 8.21
N ASP A 37 15.45 11.52 7.62
CA ASP A 37 14.96 12.69 8.36
C ASP A 37 13.45 12.63 8.64
N GLY A 38 12.78 11.61 8.13
CA GLY A 38 11.35 11.36 8.32
C GLY A 38 10.45 12.10 7.35
N TYR A 39 10.97 12.65 6.25
CA TYR A 39 10.18 13.28 5.19
C TYR A 39 9.78 12.28 4.12
N ARG A 40 8.71 12.62 3.40
CA ARG A 40 8.23 11.78 2.30
C ARG A 40 8.75 12.28 0.98
N GLU A 41 9.22 11.36 0.17
CA GLU A 41 9.65 11.60 -1.20
C GLU A 41 8.95 10.67 -2.19
N ILE A 42 8.62 11.17 -3.37
CA ILE A 42 8.17 10.31 -4.46
C ILE A 42 9.42 9.78 -5.17
N ILE A 43 9.78 8.54 -4.85
CA ILE A 43 11.04 7.93 -5.30
C ILE A 43 10.95 7.26 -6.67
N GLY A 44 9.74 7.03 -7.18
CA GLY A 44 9.55 6.49 -8.51
C GLY A 44 8.10 6.43 -8.97
N ALA A 45 7.94 6.54 -10.30
CA ALA A 45 6.72 6.22 -11.01
C ALA A 45 7.09 5.58 -12.36
N ALA A 46 6.41 4.50 -12.74
CA ALA A 46 6.62 3.81 -14.00
C ALA A 46 5.31 3.27 -14.57
N GLU A 47 5.20 3.22 -15.89
CA GLU A 47 4.09 2.54 -16.55
C GLU A 47 4.25 1.03 -16.41
N GLY A 48 3.16 0.33 -16.06
CA GLY A 48 3.06 -1.12 -16.07
C GLY A 48 1.87 -1.55 -16.93
N PHE A 49 2.05 -2.62 -17.69
CA PHE A 49 0.96 -3.14 -18.54
C PHE A 49 -0.09 -3.89 -17.72
N ILE A 50 0.33 -4.65 -16.72
CA ILE A 50 -0.50 -5.42 -15.78
C ILE A 50 0.24 -5.49 -14.44
N GLU A 51 -0.46 -5.61 -13.32
CA GLU A 51 0.17 -5.89 -12.00
C GLU A 51 0.69 -7.35 -11.91
N SER A 52 1.51 -7.75 -12.88
CA SER A 52 2.19 -9.04 -12.87
C SER A 52 3.41 -9.01 -11.95
N THR A 53 3.85 -10.18 -11.50
CA THR A 53 5.10 -10.31 -10.73
C THR A 53 6.29 -9.73 -11.48
N GLU A 54 6.32 -9.89 -12.81
CA GLU A 54 7.37 -9.37 -13.69
C GLU A 54 7.44 -7.84 -13.64
N CYS A 55 6.32 -7.17 -13.88
CA CYS A 55 6.27 -5.69 -13.85
C CYS A 55 6.68 -5.15 -12.46
N TRP A 56 6.27 -5.80 -11.37
CA TRP A 56 6.70 -5.40 -10.03
C TRP A 56 8.18 -5.66 -9.82
N ARG A 57 8.73 -6.79 -10.30
CA ARG A 57 10.16 -7.09 -10.22
C ARG A 57 10.99 -6.06 -10.97
N GLU A 58 10.61 -5.71 -12.19
CA GLU A 58 11.29 -4.68 -12.99
C GLU A 58 11.27 -3.32 -12.30
N PHE A 59 10.11 -2.90 -11.79
CA PHE A 59 9.95 -1.63 -11.08
C PHE A 59 10.81 -1.56 -9.81
N LEU A 60 10.78 -2.61 -8.99
CA LEU A 60 11.57 -2.68 -7.75
C LEU A 60 13.07 -2.76 -8.03
N SER A 61 13.48 -3.54 -9.05
CA SER A 61 14.87 -3.61 -9.49
C SER A 61 15.37 -2.27 -10.03
N TRP A 62 14.51 -1.56 -10.77
CA TRP A 62 14.81 -0.20 -11.23
C TRP A 62 14.98 0.77 -10.05
N LEU A 63 14.13 0.73 -9.04
CA LEU A 63 14.30 1.55 -7.83
C LEU A 63 15.62 1.23 -7.12
N LYS A 64 15.96 -0.06 -7.00
CA LYS A 64 17.21 -0.53 -6.40
C LYS A 64 18.44 -0.03 -7.18
N SER A 65 18.41 -0.13 -8.51
CA SER A 65 19.50 0.37 -9.38
C SER A 65 19.68 1.89 -9.29
N ARG A 66 18.62 2.64 -8.98
CA ARG A 66 18.67 4.08 -8.73
C ARG A 66 19.15 4.45 -7.32
N GLY A 67 19.50 3.47 -6.50
CA GLY A 67 20.08 3.66 -5.17
C GLY A 67 19.05 3.56 -4.02
N LEU A 68 17.90 2.95 -4.22
CA LEU A 68 16.99 2.63 -3.10
C LEU A 68 17.65 1.60 -2.19
N ARG A 69 17.89 1.98 -0.94
CA ARG A 69 18.55 1.18 0.10
C ARG A 69 18.03 1.52 1.50
N GLY A 70 18.40 0.72 2.49
CA GLY A 70 18.04 0.92 3.89
C GLY A 70 16.56 0.64 4.22
N VAL A 71 15.81 0.03 3.29
CA VAL A 71 14.38 -0.21 3.46
C VAL A 71 14.17 -1.28 4.52
N ARG A 72 13.50 -0.91 5.61
CA ARG A 72 13.08 -1.84 6.66
C ARG A 72 11.70 -2.44 6.40
N MET A 73 10.79 -1.69 5.75
CA MET A 73 9.44 -2.21 5.45
C MET A 73 8.85 -1.58 4.21
N PHE A 74 8.25 -2.41 3.37
CA PHE A 74 7.35 -2.00 2.30
C PHE A 74 5.90 -2.07 2.77
N ILE A 75 5.11 -1.04 2.44
CA ILE A 75 3.68 -0.96 2.74
C ILE A 75 2.90 -0.91 1.42
N GLY A 76 1.95 -1.83 1.24
CA GLY A 76 1.18 -1.88 0.01
C GLY A 76 -0.12 -2.67 0.14
N ASP A 77 -0.87 -2.70 -0.96
CA ASP A 77 -1.99 -3.59 -1.12
C ASP A 77 -1.47 -4.97 -1.54
N LYS A 78 -2.23 -6.03 -1.25
CA LYS A 78 -1.87 -7.36 -1.73
C LYS A 78 -2.20 -7.49 -3.23
N ALA A 79 -1.36 -6.90 -4.08
CA ALA A 79 -1.33 -7.25 -5.49
C ALA A 79 -0.61 -8.60 -5.65
N ALA A 80 -1.17 -9.50 -6.45
CA ALA A 80 -0.70 -10.90 -6.51
C ALA A 80 0.80 -11.03 -6.84
N GLY A 81 1.34 -10.17 -7.72
CA GLY A 81 2.75 -10.20 -8.11
C GLY A 81 3.70 -9.41 -7.22
N MET A 82 3.18 -8.42 -6.46
CA MET A 82 4.02 -7.49 -5.70
C MET A 82 4.76 -8.16 -4.55
N VAL A 83 4.08 -9.00 -3.79
CA VAL A 83 4.67 -9.64 -2.60
C VAL A 83 5.82 -10.58 -2.99
N GLY A 84 5.64 -11.36 -4.06
CA GLY A 84 6.70 -12.23 -4.59
C GLY A 84 7.91 -11.43 -5.09
N ALA A 85 7.67 -10.37 -5.86
CA ALA A 85 8.72 -9.50 -6.35
C ALA A 85 9.48 -8.79 -5.22
N LEU A 86 8.81 -8.38 -4.15
CA LEU A 86 9.45 -7.79 -2.97
C LEU A 86 10.39 -8.78 -2.29
N ALA A 87 9.95 -10.04 -2.08
CA ALA A 87 10.78 -11.07 -1.47
C ALA A 87 12.04 -11.40 -2.31
N GLU A 88 11.96 -11.28 -3.63
CA GLU A 88 13.11 -11.51 -4.54
C GLU A 88 14.09 -10.33 -4.53
N VAL A 89 13.60 -9.09 -4.62
CA VAL A 89 14.45 -7.90 -4.83
C VAL A 89 14.94 -7.31 -3.51
N PHE A 90 14.13 -7.37 -2.46
CA PHE A 90 14.41 -6.84 -1.13
C PHE A 90 14.10 -7.87 -0.03
N PRO A 91 14.82 -9.00 0.02
CA PRO A 91 14.53 -10.12 0.93
C PRO A 91 14.60 -9.75 2.42
N ASP A 92 15.39 -8.74 2.78
CA ASP A 92 15.60 -8.31 4.16
C ASP A 92 14.50 -7.33 4.65
N ALA A 93 13.69 -6.80 3.74
CA ALA A 93 12.65 -5.84 4.08
C ALA A 93 11.34 -6.55 4.47
N ALA A 94 10.73 -6.12 5.58
CA ALA A 94 9.41 -6.59 5.95
C ALA A 94 8.33 -6.11 4.94
N TYR A 95 7.27 -6.88 4.81
CA TYR A 95 6.09 -6.45 4.05
C TYR A 95 4.90 -6.23 4.98
N GLN A 96 4.27 -5.07 4.88
CA GLN A 96 3.03 -4.72 5.57
C GLN A 96 1.88 -4.62 4.57
N ARG A 97 0.93 -5.53 4.67
CA ARG A 97 -0.34 -5.42 3.95
C ARG A 97 -1.21 -4.32 4.55
N CYS A 98 -1.73 -3.43 3.73
CA CYS A 98 -2.63 -2.36 4.16
C CYS A 98 -3.84 -2.92 4.91
N THR A 99 -3.99 -2.56 6.20
CA THR A 99 -5.10 -3.04 7.05
C THR A 99 -6.48 -2.64 6.53
N VAL A 100 -6.58 -1.48 5.85
CA VAL A 100 -7.85 -0.98 5.27
C VAL A 100 -8.28 -1.87 4.11
N HIS A 101 -7.36 -2.22 3.20
CA HIS A 101 -7.65 -3.10 2.06
C HIS A 101 -7.95 -4.53 2.51
N PHE A 102 -7.22 -5.02 3.50
CA PHE A 102 -7.51 -6.30 4.14
C PHE A 102 -8.93 -6.34 4.72
N CYS A 103 -9.33 -5.33 5.52
CA CYS A 103 -10.67 -5.25 6.08
C CYS A 103 -11.74 -5.15 4.98
N ARG A 104 -11.51 -4.37 3.91
CA ARG A 104 -12.42 -4.30 2.77
C ARG A 104 -12.59 -5.65 2.09
N ASN A 105 -11.51 -6.40 1.91
CA ASN A 105 -11.55 -7.74 1.34
C ASN A 105 -12.40 -8.70 2.20
N ALA A 106 -12.18 -8.75 3.51
CA ALA A 106 -13.01 -9.55 4.42
C ALA A 106 -14.48 -9.12 4.38
N LEU A 107 -14.76 -7.81 4.40
CA LEU A 107 -16.13 -7.26 4.35
C LEU A 107 -16.84 -7.48 3.00
N SER A 108 -16.10 -7.70 1.91
CA SER A 108 -16.70 -8.06 0.61
C SER A 108 -17.41 -9.42 0.64
N LYS A 109 -17.02 -10.29 1.57
CA LYS A 109 -17.58 -11.62 1.80
C LYS A 109 -18.73 -11.63 2.84
N VAL A 110 -19.15 -10.44 3.30
CA VAL A 110 -20.14 -10.30 4.37
C VAL A 110 -21.43 -9.66 3.85
N PRO A 111 -22.61 -10.24 4.14
CA PRO A 111 -23.91 -9.64 3.81
C PRO A 111 -24.07 -8.26 4.43
N SER A 112 -24.77 -7.34 3.75
CA SER A 112 -24.93 -5.94 4.15
C SER A 112 -25.44 -5.76 5.58
N SER A 113 -26.37 -6.61 6.02
CA SER A 113 -26.96 -6.59 7.38
C SER A 113 -25.95 -6.85 8.49
N LYS A 114 -24.87 -7.59 8.22
CA LYS A 114 -23.83 -7.94 9.20
C LYS A 114 -22.56 -7.08 9.10
N LYS A 115 -22.41 -6.26 8.04
CA LYS A 115 -21.16 -5.51 7.78
C LYS A 115 -20.73 -4.62 8.93
N LYS A 116 -21.65 -3.90 9.59
CA LYS A 116 -21.33 -3.00 10.70
C LYS A 116 -20.71 -3.76 11.89
N ALA A 117 -21.31 -4.88 12.27
CA ALA A 117 -20.81 -5.70 13.37
C ALA A 117 -19.46 -6.36 13.05
N VAL A 118 -19.28 -6.84 11.83
CA VAL A 118 -18.01 -7.44 11.39
C VAL A 118 -16.92 -6.38 11.27
N ALA A 119 -17.23 -5.19 10.74
CA ALA A 119 -16.26 -4.10 10.65
C ALA A 119 -15.69 -3.68 12.01
N ALA A 120 -16.53 -3.64 13.05
CA ALA A 120 -16.09 -3.37 14.42
C ALA A 120 -15.10 -4.42 14.93
N ARG A 121 -15.35 -5.72 14.68
CA ARG A 121 -14.46 -6.82 15.04
C ARG A 121 -13.12 -6.75 14.31
N LEU A 122 -13.15 -6.53 12.98
CA LEU A 122 -11.93 -6.39 12.18
C LEU A 122 -11.08 -5.20 12.62
N LYS A 123 -11.71 -4.07 12.95
CA LYS A 123 -11.00 -2.90 13.48
C LYS A 123 -10.33 -3.21 14.82
N ALA A 124 -10.98 -4.00 15.68
CA ALA A 124 -10.46 -4.35 17.01
C ALA A 124 -9.19 -5.22 16.92
N MET A 125 -8.95 -5.95 15.82
CA MET A 125 -7.71 -6.72 15.62
C MET A 125 -6.46 -5.83 15.61
N HIS A 126 -6.57 -4.62 15.05
CA HIS A 126 -5.45 -3.67 14.89
C HIS A 126 -5.47 -2.54 15.93
N ALA A 127 -6.23 -2.72 17.01
CA ALA A 127 -6.34 -1.77 18.12
C ALA A 127 -5.82 -2.36 19.43
N GLN A 128 -4.89 -3.29 19.32
CA GLN A 128 -4.20 -3.94 20.44
C GLN A 128 -2.82 -3.35 20.61
N GLU A 129 -2.23 -3.55 21.79
CA GLU A 129 -0.97 -2.98 22.24
C GLU A 129 0.29 -3.79 21.84
N SER A 130 0.13 -5.02 21.38
CA SER A 130 1.26 -5.88 20.99
C SER A 130 0.94 -6.79 19.81
N PHE A 131 1.98 -7.42 19.24
CA PHE A 131 1.83 -8.42 18.18
C PHE A 131 0.97 -9.59 18.66
N GLU A 132 1.29 -10.13 19.84
CA GLU A 132 0.62 -11.31 20.41
C GLU A 132 -0.86 -11.01 20.69
N ALA A 133 -1.17 -9.82 21.23
CA ALA A 133 -2.54 -9.40 21.46
C ALA A 133 -3.32 -9.19 20.16
N CYS A 134 -2.68 -8.65 19.11
CA CYS A 134 -3.26 -8.54 17.77
C CYS A 134 -3.55 -9.93 17.17
N GLU A 135 -2.59 -10.86 17.28
CA GLU A 135 -2.71 -12.23 16.77
C GLU A 135 -3.85 -12.99 17.47
N GLU A 136 -3.85 -12.99 18.81
CA GLU A 136 -4.92 -13.62 19.59
C GLU A 136 -6.28 -13.05 19.20
N LYS A 137 -6.37 -11.73 19.07
CA LYS A 137 -7.61 -11.07 18.66
C LYS A 137 -8.02 -11.45 17.25
N ALA A 138 -7.08 -11.59 16.31
CA ALA A 138 -7.37 -12.03 14.94
C ALA A 138 -7.95 -13.44 14.90
N LEU A 139 -7.36 -14.37 15.65
CA LEU A 139 -7.84 -15.75 15.75
C LEU A 139 -9.23 -15.82 16.38
N ARG A 140 -9.49 -15.04 17.43
CA ARG A 140 -10.83 -14.91 18.01
C ARG A 140 -11.85 -14.37 17.01
N VAL A 141 -11.50 -13.30 16.29
CA VAL A 141 -12.38 -12.72 15.25
C VAL A 141 -12.68 -13.75 14.15
N ALA A 142 -11.70 -14.54 13.72
CA ALA A 142 -11.95 -15.60 12.74
C ALA A 142 -12.94 -16.64 13.27
N SER A 143 -12.80 -17.07 14.53
CA SER A 143 -13.73 -18.00 15.18
C SER A 143 -15.15 -17.41 15.33
N ASP A 144 -15.25 -16.14 15.73
CA ASP A 144 -16.55 -15.43 15.80
C ASP A 144 -17.27 -15.41 14.44
N LEU A 145 -16.51 -15.15 13.38
CA LEU A 145 -17.06 -15.12 12.00
C LEU A 145 -17.55 -16.51 11.57
N GLU A 146 -16.88 -17.58 11.96
CA GLU A 146 -17.34 -18.95 11.72
C GLU A 146 -18.64 -19.23 12.48
N GLY A 147 -18.74 -18.85 13.75
CA GLY A 147 -19.96 -18.92 14.56
C GLY A 147 -21.14 -18.12 13.97
N MET A 148 -20.85 -17.01 13.29
CA MET A 148 -21.80 -16.21 12.54
C MET A 148 -22.17 -16.80 11.16
N ARG A 149 -21.64 -17.97 10.79
CA ARG A 149 -21.76 -18.63 9.48
C ARG A 149 -21.17 -17.82 8.32
N LEU A 150 -20.11 -17.05 8.57
CA LEU A 150 -19.39 -16.23 7.60
C LEU A 150 -18.03 -16.86 7.23
N LYS A 151 -18.05 -18.11 6.77
CA LYS A 151 -16.87 -18.95 6.53
C LYS A 151 -15.84 -18.29 5.59
N GLU A 152 -16.29 -17.66 4.51
CA GLU A 152 -15.39 -16.99 3.55
C GLU A 152 -14.67 -15.78 4.17
N ALA A 153 -15.37 -14.99 4.99
CA ALA A 153 -14.74 -13.88 5.70
C ALA A 153 -13.75 -14.38 6.78
N ALA A 154 -14.12 -15.47 7.49
CA ALA A 154 -13.23 -16.11 8.46
C ALA A 154 -11.95 -16.64 7.79
N LYS A 155 -12.07 -17.27 6.62
CA LYS A 155 -10.92 -17.74 5.81
C LYS A 155 -9.99 -16.59 5.45
N VAL A 156 -10.53 -15.47 4.95
CA VAL A 156 -9.72 -14.27 4.63
C VAL A 156 -8.95 -13.79 5.86
N VAL A 157 -9.58 -13.81 7.05
CA VAL A 157 -8.91 -13.40 8.29
C VAL A 157 -7.81 -14.39 8.64
N ARG A 158 -8.06 -15.70 8.69
CA ARG A 158 -7.07 -16.74 9.07
C ARG A 158 -5.85 -16.75 8.16
N GLU A 159 -6.06 -16.60 6.85
CA GLU A 159 -4.98 -16.70 5.86
C GLU A 159 -4.18 -15.41 5.69
N GLY A 160 -4.70 -14.28 6.17
CA GLY A 160 -4.10 -12.99 5.84
C GLY A 160 -3.79 -12.06 7.00
N TYR A 161 -4.12 -12.40 8.25
CA TYR A 161 -3.91 -11.49 9.38
C TYR A 161 -2.42 -11.20 9.64
N LEU A 162 -1.54 -12.20 9.53
CA LEU A 162 -0.11 -12.03 9.77
C LEU A 162 0.53 -10.96 8.90
N GLU A 163 0.16 -10.92 7.61
CA GLU A 163 0.66 -9.91 6.66
C GLU A 163 0.24 -8.48 7.08
N THR A 164 -0.79 -8.35 7.92
CA THR A 164 -1.31 -7.05 8.38
C THR A 164 -0.73 -6.60 9.72
N LEU A 165 0.12 -7.41 10.35
CA LEU A 165 0.68 -7.16 11.67
C LEU A 165 2.17 -6.82 11.67
N ALA A 166 2.84 -6.75 10.50
CA ALA A 166 4.27 -6.45 10.44
C ALA A 166 4.62 -5.10 11.09
N TYR A 167 3.70 -4.13 11.11
CA TYR A 167 3.88 -2.82 11.72
C TYR A 167 4.15 -2.89 13.24
N THR A 168 3.67 -3.92 13.95
CA THR A 168 3.83 -4.05 15.39
C THR A 168 5.28 -4.32 15.84
N ARG A 169 6.17 -4.64 14.90
CA ARG A 169 7.62 -4.81 15.13
C ARG A 169 8.39 -3.50 15.09
N PHE A 170 7.69 -2.38 14.91
CA PHE A 170 8.24 -1.04 14.78
C PHE A 170 7.73 -0.16 15.92
N PRO A 171 8.32 1.01 16.19
CA PRO A 171 7.88 1.93 17.23
C PRO A 171 6.39 2.24 17.15
N GLU A 172 5.70 2.29 18.30
CA GLU A 172 4.24 2.48 18.37
C GLU A 172 3.80 3.80 17.72
N GLU A 173 4.61 4.84 17.84
CA GLU A 173 4.38 6.16 17.25
C GLU A 173 4.25 6.08 15.72
N HIS A 174 4.90 5.09 15.09
CA HIS A 174 4.83 4.87 13.64
C HIS A 174 3.56 4.12 13.21
N TRP A 175 2.97 3.28 14.06
CA TRP A 175 1.90 2.34 13.70
C TRP A 175 0.77 2.96 12.92
N ARG A 176 0.31 4.14 13.34
CA ARG A 176 -0.78 4.85 12.66
C ARG A 176 -0.47 5.17 11.21
N ARG A 177 0.80 5.38 10.88
CA ARG A 177 1.27 5.75 9.54
C ARG A 177 1.53 4.52 8.69
N ILE A 178 2.26 3.54 9.26
CA ILE A 178 2.80 2.41 8.50
C ILE A 178 1.85 1.22 8.36
N ARG A 179 0.80 1.08 9.16
CA ARG A 179 -0.18 0.00 9.03
C ARG A 179 -1.14 0.14 7.85
N THR A 180 -1.14 1.28 7.15
CA THR A 180 -2.04 1.56 6.03
C THR A 180 -1.32 2.19 4.86
N ASN A 181 -1.80 1.95 3.65
CA ASN A 181 -1.28 2.59 2.43
C ASN A 181 -1.94 3.96 2.13
N ASN A 182 -2.30 4.71 3.19
CA ASN A 182 -2.99 6.00 3.06
C ASN A 182 -2.18 7.05 2.29
N ALA A 183 -0.84 6.95 2.29
CA ALA A 183 0.02 7.86 1.54
C ALA A 183 -0.28 7.75 0.03
N ILE A 184 -0.29 6.54 -0.51
CA ILE A 184 -0.64 6.25 -1.91
C ILE A 184 -2.12 6.54 -2.18
N GLU A 185 -3.03 6.18 -1.27
CA GLU A 185 -4.48 6.41 -1.45
C GLU A 185 -4.83 7.91 -1.63
N ARG A 186 -4.21 8.78 -0.82
CA ARG A 186 -4.40 10.24 -0.95
C ARG A 186 -3.86 10.76 -2.27
N LEU A 187 -2.69 10.28 -2.67
CA LEU A 187 -2.08 10.62 -3.94
C LEU A 187 -2.96 10.16 -5.11
N ASN A 188 -3.44 8.91 -5.06
CA ASN A 188 -4.36 8.36 -6.05
C ASN A 188 -5.65 9.20 -6.19
N LYS A 189 -6.21 9.65 -5.06
CA LYS A 189 -7.41 10.51 -5.07
C LYS A 189 -7.15 11.83 -5.77
N GLU A 190 -6.01 12.46 -5.51
CA GLU A 190 -5.64 13.73 -6.14
C GLU A 190 -5.38 13.56 -7.65
N ILE A 191 -4.68 12.51 -8.05
CA ILE A 191 -4.43 12.21 -9.46
C ILE A 191 -5.73 11.89 -10.18
N ARG A 192 -6.58 11.02 -9.62
CA ARG A 192 -7.90 10.69 -10.23
C ARG A 192 -8.77 11.91 -10.41
N ARG A 193 -8.74 12.88 -9.50
CA ARG A 193 -9.49 14.14 -9.66
C ARG A 193 -9.08 14.90 -10.91
N ARG A 194 -7.81 14.85 -11.30
CA ARG A 194 -7.27 15.52 -12.48
C ARG A 194 -7.42 14.70 -13.75
N THR A 195 -7.14 13.41 -13.69
CA THR A 195 -7.26 12.51 -14.84
C THR A 195 -8.71 12.33 -15.28
N LYS A 196 -9.67 12.44 -14.36
CA LYS A 196 -11.11 12.37 -14.69
C LYS A 196 -11.56 13.45 -15.68
N VAL A 197 -10.94 14.63 -15.63
CA VAL A 197 -11.25 15.74 -16.54
C VAL A 197 -10.77 15.44 -17.96
N VAL A 198 -9.66 14.71 -18.09
CA VAL A 198 -9.08 14.31 -19.38
C VAL A 198 -9.91 13.20 -20.06
N GLY A 199 -10.61 12.37 -19.25
CA GLY A 199 -11.37 11.23 -19.74
C GLY A 199 -10.48 10.02 -20.01
N ALA A 200 -9.98 9.87 -21.24
CA ALA A 200 -9.06 8.80 -21.63
C ALA A 200 -7.81 9.39 -22.30
N PHE A 201 -6.66 8.77 -22.04
CA PHE A 201 -5.38 9.16 -22.65
C PHE A 201 -5.18 8.44 -23.97
N PRO A 202 -4.47 9.03 -24.95
CA PRO A 202 -4.17 8.37 -26.21
C PRO A 202 -3.23 7.17 -26.05
N ASP A 203 -2.31 7.23 -25.07
CA ASP A 203 -1.32 6.19 -24.77
C ASP A 203 -0.89 6.21 -23.30
N GLY A 204 -0.11 5.21 -22.90
CA GLY A 204 0.40 5.08 -21.54
C GLY A 204 1.43 6.16 -21.18
N LYS A 205 2.25 6.61 -22.16
CA LYS A 205 3.24 7.67 -21.93
C LYS A 205 2.58 8.98 -21.57
N SER A 206 1.50 9.36 -22.28
CA SER A 206 0.71 10.56 -21.97
C SER A 206 0.06 10.48 -20.58
N ALA A 207 -0.42 9.30 -20.20
CA ALA A 207 -0.93 9.05 -18.86
C ALA A 207 0.18 9.20 -17.81
N LEU A 208 1.34 8.58 -18.03
CA LEU A 208 2.51 8.67 -17.15
C LEU A 208 3.01 10.12 -17.01
N MET A 209 3.06 10.88 -18.10
CA MET A 209 3.47 12.30 -18.07
C MET A 209 2.57 13.14 -17.16
N LEU A 210 1.23 13.02 -17.29
CA LEU A 210 0.30 13.75 -16.43
C LEU A 210 0.42 13.30 -14.98
N VAL A 211 0.51 11.99 -14.74
CA VAL A 211 0.70 11.42 -13.40
C VAL A 211 1.98 11.99 -12.79
N THR A 212 3.12 11.94 -13.51
CA THR A 212 4.41 12.43 -13.02
C THR A 212 4.41 13.93 -12.75
N ALA A 213 3.82 14.75 -13.64
CA ALA A 213 3.68 16.18 -13.41
C ALA A 213 2.85 16.47 -12.13
N ARG A 214 1.80 15.67 -11.88
CA ARG A 214 1.00 15.84 -10.68
C ARG A 214 1.70 15.34 -9.43
N LEU A 215 2.45 14.25 -9.52
CA LEU A 215 3.31 13.76 -8.44
C LEU A 215 4.31 14.84 -8.02
N LYS A 216 5.00 15.47 -8.99
CA LYS A 216 5.93 16.56 -8.73
C LYS A 216 5.24 17.73 -8.02
N TYR A 217 4.09 18.17 -8.52
CA TYR A 217 3.32 19.23 -7.86
C TYR A 217 2.98 18.91 -6.40
N VAL A 218 2.64 17.66 -6.09
CA VAL A 218 2.35 17.23 -4.72
C VAL A 218 3.61 17.20 -3.88
N ALA A 219 4.73 16.70 -4.42
CA ALA A 219 6.01 16.68 -3.74
C ALA A 219 6.51 18.10 -3.37
N ASP A 220 6.30 19.07 -4.26
CA ASP A 220 6.71 20.48 -4.06
C ASP A 220 5.75 21.25 -3.12
N SER A 221 4.69 20.63 -2.61
CA SER A 221 3.74 21.22 -1.66
C SER A 221 4.11 20.93 -0.20
N GLU A 222 3.32 21.43 0.76
CA GLU A 222 3.44 21.09 2.20
C GLU A 222 3.48 19.59 2.47
N TRP A 223 3.01 18.76 1.51
CA TRP A 223 3.06 17.32 1.65
C TRP A 223 4.50 16.77 1.71
N GLY A 224 5.41 17.32 0.91
CA GLY A 224 6.83 16.92 0.90
C GLY A 224 7.64 17.59 2.01
N SER A 225 7.31 18.85 2.37
CA SER A 225 8.07 19.63 3.35
C SER A 225 7.71 19.36 4.81
N ARG A 226 6.62 18.60 5.07
CA ARG A 226 6.20 18.27 6.44
C ARG A 226 6.76 16.94 6.88
N ARG A 227 7.51 16.92 8.00
CA ARG A 227 7.98 15.70 8.65
C ARG A 227 6.82 14.73 8.89
N TYR A 228 6.99 13.49 8.46
CA TYR A 228 5.94 12.48 8.46
C TYR A 228 6.04 11.52 9.62
N LEU A 229 7.27 11.11 9.95
CA LEU A 229 7.61 10.20 11.04
C LEU A 229 8.88 10.68 11.75
N ASP A 230 9.07 10.25 12.97
CA ASP A 230 10.33 10.38 13.68
C ASP A 230 11.15 9.10 13.51
N VAL A 231 12.03 9.10 12.52
CA VAL A 231 12.80 7.92 12.14
C VAL A 231 13.87 7.57 13.18
N SER A 232 14.30 8.51 14.04
CA SER A 232 15.29 8.25 15.09
C SER A 232 14.87 7.16 16.08
N LEU A 233 13.54 6.96 16.24
CA LEU A 233 13.00 5.87 17.07
C LEU A 233 13.28 4.46 16.55
N LEU A 234 13.81 4.32 15.32
CA LEU A 234 14.18 3.02 14.77
C LEU A 234 15.53 2.50 15.26
N ASP A 235 16.33 3.37 15.83
CA ASP A 235 17.71 3.08 16.26
C ASP A 235 17.79 2.90 17.79
N GLU A 236 16.65 3.02 18.50
CA GLU A 236 16.49 2.71 19.92
C GLU A 236 16.10 1.22 20.11
#